data_dadea625e2ddd7b13ebc952438d584fd
#
_entry.id   dadea625e2ddd7b13ebc952438d584fd
#
_cell.length_a   1.000
_cell.length_b   1.000
_cell.length_c   1.000
_cell.angle_alpha   90.00
_cell.angle_beta   90.00
_cell.angle_gamma   90.00
#
_symmetry.space_group_name_H-M   'P 1'
#
loop_
_entity.id
_entity.type
_entity.pdbx_description
1 polymer ?
#
loop_
_entity_poly.entity_id
_entity_poly.type
_entity_poly.pdbx_seq_one_letter_code
_entity_poly.pdbx_strand_id
1 'polypeptide(L)'
;FFIRWPEGIKNPGRTTNQLVGQVDILATIAELIGAELPANGGEDSHSFASILTQPETAHQRVPLINHSASGRFSITEGDWKLILPHRKSKRELYQLSLDPSEQNNVLLDNPAVARRLEAAITKIVCQGRSTPGSRQLNDTGYWKDLNWIQPEEYEQ
;
A
#
# COMPACT_ATOMS: atom_id res chain seq x y z
N PHE A 1 11.31 6.25 7.41
CA PHE A 1 11.39 7.02 6.16
C PHE A 1 11.86 8.44 6.50
N PHE A 2 12.91 8.93 5.86
CA PHE A 2 13.51 10.23 6.12
C PHE A 2 13.77 10.98 4.80
N ILE A 3 13.34 12.24 4.71
CA ILE A 3 13.51 13.07 3.51
C ILE A 3 14.18 14.38 3.91
N ARG A 4 15.21 14.77 3.17
CA ARG A 4 15.88 16.05 3.29
C ARG A 4 15.86 16.78 1.95
N TRP A 5 15.16 17.91 1.90
CA TRP A 5 15.10 18.80 0.74
C TRP A 5 14.97 20.25 1.23
N PRO A 6 16.11 20.94 1.51
CA PRO A 6 16.12 22.21 2.25
C PRO A 6 15.25 23.31 1.67
N GLU A 7 15.15 23.38 0.34
CA GLU A 7 14.43 24.46 -0.33
C GLU A 7 12.98 24.11 -0.68
N GLY A 8 12.61 22.84 -0.59
CA GLY A 8 11.29 22.36 -1.02
C GLY A 8 10.35 21.96 0.11
N ILE A 9 10.89 21.50 1.24
CA ILE A 9 10.05 21.06 2.36
C ILE A 9 9.57 22.28 3.14
N LYS A 10 8.24 22.43 3.26
CA LYS A 10 7.64 23.41 4.16
C LYS A 10 7.61 22.89 5.59
N ASN A 11 7.86 23.81 6.55
CA ASN A 11 7.95 23.48 7.97
C ASN A 11 8.91 22.29 8.23
N PRO A 12 10.22 22.43 7.94
CA PRO A 12 11.18 21.34 8.10
C PRO A 12 11.35 20.96 9.59
N GLY A 13 11.88 19.75 9.83
CA GLY A 13 12.12 19.23 11.18
C GLY A 13 10.88 18.61 11.83
N ARG A 14 9.79 18.41 11.10
CA ARG A 14 8.58 17.73 11.58
C ARG A 14 8.55 16.24 11.26
N THR A 15 7.67 15.52 11.94
CA THR A 15 7.30 14.14 11.64
C THR A 15 5.84 14.06 11.22
N THR A 16 5.46 13.00 10.51
CA THR A 16 4.09 12.69 10.14
C THR A 16 3.84 11.19 10.24
N ASN A 17 2.62 10.82 10.59
CA ASN A 17 2.16 9.42 10.63
C ASN A 17 1.36 9.05 9.38
N GLN A 18 1.37 9.89 8.35
CA GLN A 18 0.65 9.61 7.11
C GLN A 18 1.29 8.43 6.38
N LEU A 19 0.44 7.56 5.84
CA LEU A 19 0.88 6.36 5.13
C LEU A 19 1.61 6.74 3.84
N VAL A 20 2.86 6.30 3.71
CA VAL A 20 3.68 6.45 2.50
C VAL A 20 4.53 5.21 2.29
N GLY A 21 4.83 4.87 1.05
CA GLY A 21 5.71 3.76 0.69
C GLY A 21 6.89 4.20 -0.17
N GLN A 22 7.91 3.36 -0.26
CA GLN A 22 9.03 3.61 -1.19
C GLN A 22 8.57 3.63 -2.64
N VAL A 23 7.55 2.85 -2.98
CA VAL A 23 6.92 2.83 -4.30
C VAL A 23 6.37 4.19 -4.72
N ASP A 24 6.03 5.05 -3.76
CA ASP A 24 5.43 6.37 -3.98
C ASP A 24 6.45 7.45 -4.39
N ILE A 25 7.75 7.15 -4.32
CA ILE A 25 8.81 8.10 -4.67
C ILE A 25 8.72 8.51 -6.14
N LEU A 26 8.41 7.57 -7.04
CA LEU A 26 8.34 7.84 -8.47
C LEU A 26 7.28 8.92 -8.79
N ALA A 27 6.04 8.71 -8.37
CA ALA A 27 4.97 9.68 -8.59
C ALA A 27 5.23 11.01 -7.87
N THR A 28 5.84 10.96 -6.68
CA THR A 28 6.19 12.16 -5.94
C THR A 28 7.22 13.02 -6.69
N ILE A 29 8.28 12.40 -7.21
CA ILE A 29 9.28 13.11 -7.99
C ILE A 29 8.67 13.64 -9.29
N ALA A 30 7.88 12.82 -10.00
CA ALA A 30 7.22 13.24 -11.23
C ALA A 30 6.36 14.50 -10.99
N GLU A 31 5.53 14.51 -9.95
CA GLU A 31 4.70 15.67 -9.59
C GLU A 31 5.57 16.91 -9.26
N LEU A 32 6.63 16.74 -8.46
CA LEU A 32 7.49 17.85 -8.04
C LEU A 32 8.24 18.52 -9.21
N ILE A 33 8.56 17.77 -10.27
CA ILE A 33 9.23 18.32 -11.47
C ILE A 33 8.26 18.62 -12.61
N GLY A 34 6.96 18.41 -12.42
CA GLY A 34 5.93 18.64 -13.45
C GLY A 34 5.96 17.64 -14.61
N ALA A 35 6.46 16.41 -14.38
CA ALA A 35 6.50 15.35 -15.36
C ALA A 35 5.23 14.47 -15.26
N GLU A 36 4.71 14.05 -16.41
CA GLU A 36 3.64 13.06 -16.48
C GLU A 36 4.19 11.64 -16.53
N LEU A 37 3.62 10.73 -15.76
CA LEU A 37 3.94 9.32 -15.84
C LEU A 37 3.13 8.66 -16.98
N PRO A 38 3.74 7.75 -17.76
CA PRO A 38 3.01 6.99 -18.75
C PRO A 38 1.98 6.07 -18.08
N ALA A 39 0.94 5.67 -18.83
CA ALA A 39 -0.15 4.84 -18.31
C ALA A 39 0.31 3.48 -17.75
N ASN A 40 1.45 2.98 -18.21
CA ASN A 40 2.10 1.73 -17.77
C ASN A 40 3.36 1.99 -16.91
N GLY A 41 3.43 3.14 -16.23
CA GLY A 41 4.55 3.48 -15.35
C GLY A 41 4.04 3.97 -14.00
N GLY A 42 4.57 3.39 -12.92
CA GLY A 42 4.19 3.77 -11.58
C GLY A 42 2.79 3.30 -11.16
N GLU A 43 2.41 2.08 -11.56
CA GLU A 43 1.08 1.49 -11.38
C GLU A 43 0.60 1.49 -9.93
N ASP A 44 1.54 1.48 -8.97
CA ASP A 44 1.27 1.51 -7.53
C ASP A 44 1.82 2.76 -6.85
N SER A 45 2.31 3.72 -7.63
CA SER A 45 2.96 4.92 -7.10
C SER A 45 1.95 6.04 -6.89
N HIS A 46 1.78 6.48 -5.64
CA HIS A 46 0.90 7.57 -5.25
C HIS A 46 1.72 8.71 -4.67
N SER A 47 1.63 9.89 -5.29
CA SER A 47 2.42 11.04 -4.85
C SER A 47 2.08 11.48 -3.42
N PHE A 48 3.10 11.73 -2.64
CA PHE A 48 3.02 12.39 -1.35
C PHE A 48 3.64 13.80 -1.36
N ALA A 49 3.76 14.42 -2.53
CA ALA A 49 4.32 15.78 -2.66
C ALA A 49 3.61 16.80 -1.78
N SER A 50 2.30 16.67 -1.59
CA SER A 50 1.50 17.52 -0.69
C SER A 50 2.00 17.46 0.76
N ILE A 51 2.44 16.29 1.25
CA ILE A 51 3.02 16.17 2.60
C ILE A 51 4.28 17.05 2.73
N LEU A 52 5.06 17.20 1.66
CA LEU A 52 6.29 17.97 1.65
C LEU A 52 6.02 19.47 1.51
N THR A 53 5.13 19.84 0.61
CA THR A 53 4.92 21.22 0.14
C THR A 53 3.74 21.93 0.79
N GLN A 54 2.76 21.17 1.29
CA GLN A 54 1.50 21.66 1.87
C GLN A 54 1.16 20.87 3.15
N PRO A 55 1.95 21.02 4.23
CA PRO A 55 1.86 20.15 5.41
C PRO A 55 0.52 20.16 6.14
N GLU A 56 -0.30 21.19 5.93
CA GLU A 56 -1.65 21.31 6.51
C GLU A 56 -2.71 20.54 5.71
N THR A 57 -2.37 20.04 4.51
CA THR A 57 -3.29 19.28 3.68
C THR A 57 -3.30 17.81 4.10
N ALA A 58 -4.48 17.25 4.35
CA ALA A 58 -4.62 15.83 4.63
C ALA A 58 -4.22 15.03 3.38
N HIS A 59 -3.29 14.12 3.56
CA HIS A 59 -2.90 13.16 2.53
C HIS A 59 -3.71 11.88 2.70
N GLN A 60 -4.46 11.52 1.68
CA GLN A 60 -5.20 10.27 1.64
C GLN A 60 -4.55 9.35 0.60
N ARG A 61 -3.85 8.35 1.09
CA ARG A 61 -3.32 7.30 0.24
C ARG A 61 -4.30 6.13 0.16
N VAL A 62 -4.49 5.60 -1.03
CA VAL A 62 -5.11 4.28 -1.21
C VAL A 62 -4.29 3.20 -0.46
N PRO A 63 -4.83 2.02 -0.22
CA PRO A 63 -4.12 0.99 0.53
C PRO A 63 -2.71 0.73 0.00
N LEU A 64 -1.75 0.60 0.91
CA LEU A 64 -0.37 0.22 0.60
C LEU A 64 -0.21 -1.28 0.76
N ILE A 65 0.25 -1.94 -0.30
CA ILE A 65 0.58 -3.37 -0.28
C ILE A 65 2.08 -3.53 -0.09
N ASN A 66 2.46 -4.42 0.82
CA ASN A 66 3.84 -4.82 1.03
C ASN A 66 3.96 -6.34 0.89
N HIS A 67 5.12 -6.77 0.38
CA HIS A 67 5.48 -8.15 0.23
C HIS A 67 6.79 -8.40 0.99
N SER A 68 6.77 -9.36 1.92
CA SER A 68 7.98 -9.71 2.67
C SER A 68 8.90 -10.62 1.87
N ALA A 69 10.18 -10.67 2.23
CA ALA A 69 11.15 -11.60 1.63
C ALA A 69 10.75 -13.08 1.78
N SER A 70 9.90 -13.42 2.75
CA SER A 70 9.37 -14.77 2.95
C SER A 70 8.13 -15.09 2.12
N GLY A 71 7.63 -14.18 1.31
CA GLY A 71 6.45 -14.36 0.47
C GLY A 71 5.12 -13.98 1.11
N ARG A 72 5.12 -13.32 2.28
CA ARG A 72 3.86 -12.85 2.90
C ARG A 72 3.46 -11.48 2.37
N PHE A 73 2.22 -11.37 1.96
CA PHE A 73 1.61 -10.10 1.62
C PHE A 73 0.95 -9.45 2.83
N SER A 74 0.96 -8.14 2.84
CA SER A 74 0.15 -7.33 3.76
C SER A 74 -0.43 -6.12 3.05
N ILE A 75 -1.56 -5.64 3.55
CA ILE A 75 -2.22 -4.42 3.12
C ILE A 75 -2.40 -3.51 4.32
N THR A 76 -2.04 -2.24 4.15
CA THR A 76 -2.24 -1.19 5.15
C THR A 76 -3.18 -0.13 4.58
N GLU A 77 -4.26 0.18 5.30
CA GLU A 77 -5.22 1.24 4.95
C GLU A 77 -5.62 2.00 6.20
N GLY A 78 -5.31 3.29 6.25
CA GLY A 78 -5.45 4.08 7.46
C GLY A 78 -4.67 3.45 8.61
N ASP A 79 -5.34 3.21 9.73
CA ASP A 79 -4.74 2.61 10.92
C ASP A 79 -4.69 1.08 10.91
N TRP A 80 -5.24 0.44 9.88
CA TRP A 80 -5.38 -1.01 9.86
C TRP A 80 -4.34 -1.67 8.96
N LYS A 81 -3.71 -2.73 9.47
CA LYS A 81 -2.84 -3.61 8.70
C LYS A 81 -3.31 -5.05 8.78
N LEU A 82 -3.62 -5.63 7.63
CA LEU A 82 -3.91 -7.06 7.48
C LEU A 82 -2.70 -7.75 6.87
N ILE A 83 -2.22 -8.81 7.52
CA ILE A 83 -1.20 -9.71 6.98
C ILE A 83 -1.90 -10.97 6.50
N LEU A 84 -1.69 -11.35 5.24
CA LEU A 84 -2.35 -12.48 4.60
C LEU A 84 -1.69 -13.81 4.95
N PRO A 85 -2.44 -14.94 4.82
CA PRO A 85 -1.89 -16.24 5.10
C PRO A 85 -0.79 -16.59 4.09
N HIS A 86 0.24 -17.28 4.54
CA HIS A 86 1.27 -17.84 3.69
C HIS A 86 1.79 -19.16 4.27
N ARG A 87 1.78 -20.24 3.49
CA ARG A 87 2.15 -21.59 3.96
C ARG A 87 1.36 -21.99 5.20
N LYS A 88 2.02 -22.15 6.36
CA LYS A 88 1.41 -22.52 7.64
C LYS A 88 1.02 -21.33 8.50
N SER A 89 1.38 -20.09 8.11
CA SER A 89 1.02 -18.90 8.85
C SER A 89 -0.45 -18.53 8.63
N LYS A 90 -1.08 -17.99 9.68
CA LYS A 90 -2.45 -17.53 9.62
C LYS A 90 -2.52 -16.04 9.26
N ARG A 91 -3.74 -15.55 9.00
CA ARG A 91 -4.02 -14.11 8.90
C ARG A 91 -3.79 -13.44 10.25
N GLU A 92 -3.32 -12.21 10.18
CA GLU A 92 -3.15 -11.35 11.35
C GLU A 92 -3.67 -9.96 11.02
N LEU A 93 -4.38 -9.33 11.96
CA LEU A 93 -4.91 -7.98 11.84
C LEU A 93 -4.42 -7.12 12.99
N TYR A 94 -3.91 -5.93 12.68
CA TYR A 94 -3.39 -4.99 13.66
C TYR A 94 -3.99 -3.60 13.46
N GLN A 95 -4.22 -2.90 14.57
CA GLN A 95 -4.60 -1.49 14.58
C GLN A 95 -3.37 -0.65 14.96
N LEU A 96 -2.67 -0.15 13.95
CA LEU A 96 -1.34 0.47 14.09
C LEU A 96 -1.32 1.73 14.97
N SER A 97 -2.44 2.47 15.06
CA SER A 97 -2.54 3.63 15.94
C SER A 97 -2.52 3.27 17.42
N LEU A 98 -2.94 2.06 17.79
CA LEU A 98 -2.94 1.54 19.16
C LEU A 98 -1.78 0.57 19.42
N ASP A 99 -1.33 -0.13 18.38
CA ASP A 99 -0.30 -1.17 18.45
C ASP A 99 0.68 -1.05 17.27
N PRO A 100 1.55 -0.03 17.27
CA PRO A 100 2.52 0.18 16.19
C PRO A 100 3.59 -0.92 16.11
N SER A 101 3.71 -1.75 17.16
CA SER A 101 4.65 -2.86 17.25
C SER A 101 4.05 -4.21 16.82
N GLU A 102 2.77 -4.24 16.42
CA GLU A 102 2.09 -5.42 15.89
C GLU A 102 2.15 -6.63 16.87
N GLN A 103 1.91 -6.38 18.17
CA GLN A 103 1.98 -7.40 19.21
C GLN A 103 0.62 -8.07 19.50
N ASN A 104 -0.49 -7.40 19.18
CA ASN A 104 -1.83 -7.81 19.53
C ASN A 104 -2.68 -8.06 18.28
N ASN A 105 -2.79 -9.32 17.87
CA ASN A 105 -3.64 -9.69 16.73
C ASN A 105 -5.12 -9.59 17.10
N VAL A 106 -5.81 -8.60 16.54
CA VAL A 106 -7.23 -8.30 16.80
C VAL A 106 -8.18 -8.84 15.72
N LEU A 107 -7.74 -9.82 14.95
CA LEU A 107 -8.49 -10.40 13.83
C LEU A 107 -9.87 -10.94 14.25
N LEU A 108 -9.94 -11.64 15.40
CA LEU A 108 -11.18 -12.26 15.87
C LEU A 108 -12.23 -11.22 16.29
N ASP A 109 -11.78 -10.08 16.80
CA ASP A 109 -12.64 -9.00 17.25
C ASP A 109 -13.10 -8.08 16.10
N ASN A 110 -12.38 -8.10 14.97
CA ASN A 110 -12.61 -7.20 13.84
C ASN A 110 -12.72 -7.93 12.48
N PRO A 111 -13.56 -8.98 12.35
CA PRO A 111 -13.61 -9.79 11.13
C PRO A 111 -14.13 -9.02 9.91
N ALA A 112 -14.93 -7.98 10.10
CA ALA A 112 -15.43 -7.14 9.02
C ALA A 112 -14.31 -6.29 8.39
N VAL A 113 -13.41 -5.75 9.21
CA VAL A 113 -12.23 -5.01 8.75
C VAL A 113 -11.31 -5.93 7.94
N ALA A 114 -11.04 -7.13 8.46
CA ALA A 114 -10.20 -8.10 7.76
C ALA A 114 -10.76 -8.47 6.38
N ARG A 115 -12.06 -8.76 6.28
CA ARG A 115 -12.72 -9.05 4.99
C ARG A 115 -12.63 -7.88 4.00
N ARG A 116 -12.85 -6.66 4.48
CA ARG A 116 -12.75 -5.45 3.65
C ARG A 116 -11.34 -5.28 3.09
N LEU A 117 -10.32 -5.41 3.92
CA LEU A 117 -8.92 -5.28 3.50
C LEU A 117 -8.49 -6.41 2.55
N GLU A 118 -8.96 -7.65 2.79
CA GLU A 118 -8.70 -8.78 1.89
C GLU A 118 -9.35 -8.57 0.52
N ALA A 119 -10.58 -8.08 0.48
CA ALA A 119 -11.23 -7.72 -0.79
C ALA A 119 -10.48 -6.57 -1.51
N ALA A 120 -9.96 -5.59 -0.77
CA ALA A 120 -9.20 -4.49 -1.34
C ALA A 120 -7.88 -4.97 -1.96
N ILE A 121 -7.10 -5.80 -1.25
CA ILE A 121 -5.84 -6.34 -1.80
C ILE A 121 -6.11 -7.28 -2.99
N THR A 122 -7.13 -8.12 -2.91
CA THR A 122 -7.52 -9.00 -4.02
C THR A 122 -7.82 -8.20 -5.27
N LYS A 123 -8.63 -7.14 -5.14
CA LYS A 123 -8.96 -6.26 -6.26
C LYS A 123 -7.71 -5.62 -6.88
N ILE A 124 -6.78 -5.09 -6.07
CA ILE A 124 -5.55 -4.44 -6.55
C ILE A 124 -4.67 -5.47 -7.26
N VAL A 125 -4.49 -6.66 -6.68
CA VAL A 125 -3.66 -7.73 -7.26
C VAL A 125 -4.25 -8.23 -8.59
N CYS A 126 -5.56 -8.45 -8.67
CA CYS A 126 -6.22 -8.86 -9.92
C CYS A 126 -6.21 -7.75 -10.97
N GLN A 127 -6.24 -6.48 -10.56
CA GLN A 127 -6.11 -5.32 -11.46
C GLN A 127 -4.66 -5.11 -11.92
N GLY A 128 -3.67 -5.61 -11.16
CA GLY A 128 -2.25 -5.41 -11.38
C GLY A 128 -1.79 -3.97 -11.17
N ARG A 129 -2.62 -3.16 -10.48
CA ARG A 129 -2.32 -1.77 -10.13
C ARG A 129 -3.27 -1.21 -9.08
N SER A 130 -2.79 -0.26 -8.30
CA SER A 130 -3.60 0.51 -7.34
C SER A 130 -3.97 1.90 -7.83
N THR A 131 -3.33 2.40 -8.89
CA THR A 131 -3.65 3.69 -9.55
C THR A 131 -4.75 3.50 -10.60
N PRO A 132 -5.48 4.57 -10.98
CA PRO A 132 -6.43 4.51 -12.11
C PRO A 132 -5.73 4.14 -13.42
N GLY A 133 -6.39 3.30 -14.24
CA GLY A 133 -5.87 2.91 -15.55
C GLY A 133 -6.29 1.51 -15.97
N SER A 134 -5.82 1.08 -17.12
CA SER A 134 -6.07 -0.27 -17.64
C SER A 134 -5.41 -1.33 -16.77
N ARG A 135 -6.04 -2.50 -16.68
CA ARG A 135 -5.47 -3.67 -16.00
C ARG A 135 -4.08 -3.96 -16.52
N GLN A 136 -3.17 -4.23 -15.60
CA GLN A 136 -1.82 -4.70 -15.92
C GLN A 136 -1.72 -6.19 -15.61
N LEU A 137 -1.33 -6.96 -16.61
CA LEU A 137 -1.15 -8.40 -16.43
C LEU A 137 0.24 -8.68 -15.85
N ASN A 138 0.32 -9.67 -14.98
CA ASN A 138 1.59 -10.20 -14.53
C ASN A 138 2.22 -11.04 -15.64
N ASP A 139 3.48 -10.79 -16.00
CA ASP A 139 4.21 -11.52 -17.06
C ASP A 139 4.27 -13.03 -16.82
N THR A 140 4.21 -13.46 -15.57
CA THR A 140 4.25 -14.87 -15.18
C THR A 140 2.87 -15.50 -14.96
N GLY A 141 1.79 -14.77 -15.20
CA GLY A 141 0.42 -15.20 -14.90
C GLY A 141 0.15 -15.32 -13.39
N TYR A 142 -0.74 -16.26 -13.02
CA TYR A 142 -1.07 -16.52 -11.63
C TYR A 142 0.15 -16.95 -10.82
N TRP A 143 0.35 -16.30 -9.67
CA TRP A 143 1.42 -16.65 -8.75
C TRP A 143 0.89 -17.47 -7.56
N LYS A 144 1.41 -18.68 -7.40
CA LYS A 144 0.98 -19.65 -6.39
C LYS A 144 1.09 -19.19 -4.93
N ASP A 145 1.84 -18.12 -4.66
CA ASP A 145 1.94 -17.55 -3.32
C ASP A 145 0.77 -16.61 -2.97
N LEU A 146 -0.12 -16.34 -3.94
CA LEU A 146 -1.40 -15.66 -3.73
C LEU A 146 -2.42 -16.63 -3.08
N ASN A 147 -2.09 -17.16 -1.90
CA ASN A 147 -2.82 -18.26 -1.25
C ASN A 147 -4.29 -17.92 -0.86
N TRP A 148 -4.71 -16.67 -1.00
CA TRP A 148 -6.07 -16.19 -0.68
C TRP A 148 -6.90 -15.92 -1.93
N ILE A 149 -6.32 -15.99 -3.13
CA ILE A 149 -6.99 -15.80 -4.42
C ILE A 149 -7.00 -17.14 -5.15
N GLN A 150 -8.12 -17.51 -5.76
CA GLN A 150 -8.18 -18.67 -6.64
C GLN A 150 -7.65 -18.30 -8.04
N PRO A 151 -6.99 -19.23 -8.77
CA PRO A 151 -6.51 -18.96 -10.12
C PRO A 151 -7.58 -18.37 -11.04
N GLU A 152 -8.79 -18.91 -10.99
CA GLU A 152 -9.92 -18.48 -11.81
C GLU A 152 -10.37 -17.05 -11.48
N GLU A 153 -10.23 -16.62 -10.24
CA GLU A 153 -10.52 -15.25 -9.79
C GLU A 153 -9.46 -14.27 -10.28
N TYR A 154 -8.20 -14.70 -10.31
CA TYR A 154 -7.08 -13.90 -10.79
C TYR A 154 -7.11 -13.68 -12.32
N GLU A 155 -7.61 -14.67 -13.08
CA GLU A 155 -7.64 -14.63 -14.54
C GLU A 155 -8.84 -13.86 -15.13
N GLN A 156 -9.85 -13.51 -14.32
CA GLN A 156 -11.00 -12.69 -14.72
C GLN A 156 -10.66 -11.21 -14.81
#